data_f25cec5a4a704fff61cb2b88e70dfced
#
_entry.id   f25cec5a4a704fff61cb2b88e70dfced
#
_cell.length_a   1.000
_cell.length_b   1.000
_cell.length_c   1.000
_cell.angle_alpha   90.00
_cell.angle_beta   90.00
_cell.angle_gamma   90.00
#
_symmetry.space_group_name_H-M   'P 1'
#
loop_
_entity.id
_entity.type
_entity.pdbx_description
1 polymer ?
#
loop_
_entity_poly.entity_id
_entity_poly.type
_entity_poly.pdbx_seq_one_letter_code
_entity_poly.pdbx_strand_id
1 'polypeptide(L)'
;MSTQSAIEWTEATWNPVTGCSPISPGCAHCYARRMAKRLAGRCGYPAAPHEFEVTLHPERLSEPLRWKRPRLVFVVSMGDLFHEDVPDEYIDAIFAVMAAAERHTFQVLTKRPERMYRWLQSLYTRSLRYPAPGKRSVSYTYGQIGEMLRANALEYGVRLGPINRSFPLANVWLGVTAENQEQANQRVPVLLAVPGKVRFVSVEPMLGPVDLTSLQCERLKWDALTGYQYEIENAGSQRNWQAGTARLNWVICG
;
A
#
# COMPACT_ATOMS: atom_id res chain seq x y z
N MET A 1 -10.73 -20.36 0.07
CA MET A 1 -10.65 -19.57 1.32
C MET A 1 -11.89 -18.71 1.44
N SER A 2 -12.37 -18.40 2.66
CA SER A 2 -13.52 -17.53 2.86
C SER A 2 -13.22 -16.15 2.26
N THR A 3 -14.08 -15.66 1.37
CA THR A 3 -13.97 -14.32 0.78
C THR A 3 -14.53 -13.24 1.71
N GLN A 4 -15.01 -13.61 2.90
CA GLN A 4 -15.55 -12.69 3.88
C GLN A 4 -14.52 -12.44 4.97
N SER A 5 -14.20 -11.17 5.22
CA SER A 5 -13.27 -10.74 6.25
C SER A 5 -13.96 -10.60 7.60
N ALA A 6 -13.26 -10.94 8.69
CA ALA A 6 -13.66 -10.58 10.06
C ALA A 6 -13.06 -9.23 10.50
N ILE A 7 -12.30 -8.56 9.65
CA ILE A 7 -11.72 -7.23 9.89
C ILE A 7 -12.82 -6.20 9.65
N GLU A 8 -13.15 -5.38 10.65
CA GLU A 8 -14.31 -4.48 10.64
C GLU A 8 -14.30 -3.45 9.50
N TRP A 9 -13.13 -3.01 9.09
CA TRP A 9 -12.97 -1.97 8.07
C TRP A 9 -12.76 -2.49 6.64
N THR A 10 -12.99 -3.80 6.39
CA THR A 10 -12.89 -4.40 5.06
C THR A 10 -13.85 -5.59 4.89
N GLU A 11 -14.32 -5.83 3.66
CA GLU A 11 -15.26 -6.90 3.36
C GLU A 11 -14.55 -8.19 2.92
N ALA A 12 -13.38 -8.07 2.32
CA ALA A 12 -12.61 -9.20 1.80
C ALA A 12 -11.11 -8.98 1.99
N THR A 13 -10.36 -10.08 2.00
CA THR A 13 -8.90 -10.04 1.94
C THR A 13 -8.41 -10.70 0.66
N TRP A 14 -7.34 -10.15 0.08
CA TRP A 14 -6.65 -10.70 -1.07
C TRP A 14 -5.16 -10.78 -0.80
N ASN A 15 -4.62 -11.99 -0.80
CA ASN A 15 -3.25 -12.28 -0.37
C ASN A 15 -2.41 -12.92 -1.48
N PRO A 16 -2.06 -12.17 -2.54
CA PRO A 16 -1.09 -12.64 -3.55
C PRO A 16 0.34 -12.71 -3.01
N VAL A 17 0.60 -12.09 -1.86
CA VAL A 17 1.84 -12.21 -1.10
C VAL A 17 1.49 -12.61 0.33
N THR A 18 2.27 -13.50 0.94
CA THR A 18 2.22 -13.83 2.36
C THR A 18 3.61 -13.80 2.97
N GLY A 19 3.70 -13.68 4.28
CA GLY A 19 4.98 -13.59 4.97
C GLY A 19 5.54 -12.18 5.06
N CYS A 20 6.39 -11.95 6.04
CA CYS A 20 6.98 -10.65 6.35
C CYS A 20 8.09 -10.79 7.39
N SER A 21 9.01 -9.82 7.45
CA SER A 21 9.99 -9.63 8.52
C SER A 21 9.61 -8.48 9.44
N PRO A 22 9.89 -8.56 10.76
CA PRO A 22 9.62 -7.50 11.73
C PRO A 22 10.46 -6.26 11.47
N ILE A 23 9.85 -5.07 11.61
CA ILE A 23 10.55 -3.78 11.49
C ILE A 23 10.16 -2.76 12.58
N SER A 24 9.20 -3.08 13.43
CA SER A 24 8.75 -2.15 14.47
C SER A 24 8.15 -2.91 15.67
N PRO A 25 7.96 -2.24 16.83
CA PRO A 25 7.42 -2.87 18.04
C PRO A 25 6.07 -3.57 17.82
N GLY A 26 5.18 -3.02 17.00
CA GLY A 26 3.88 -3.62 16.70
C GLY A 26 3.98 -5.00 16.01
N CYS A 27 5.13 -5.34 15.41
CA CYS A 27 5.33 -6.65 14.79
C CYS A 27 5.41 -7.79 15.81
N ALA A 28 5.69 -7.50 17.09
CA ALA A 28 5.64 -8.49 18.17
C ALA A 28 4.22 -9.06 18.36
N HIS A 29 3.21 -8.28 18.06
CA HIS A 29 1.78 -8.64 18.19
C HIS A 29 1.15 -9.07 16.86
N CYS A 30 1.95 -9.39 15.84
CA CYS A 30 1.49 -9.67 14.49
C CYS A 30 0.54 -10.88 14.43
N TYR A 31 -0.73 -10.64 14.06
CA TYR A 31 -1.72 -11.70 13.89
C TYR A 31 -1.38 -12.60 12.69
N ALA A 32 -0.82 -12.02 11.62
CA ALA A 32 -0.48 -12.76 10.40
C ALA A 32 0.58 -13.82 10.69
N ARG A 33 1.61 -13.50 11.49
CA ARG A 33 2.62 -14.46 11.94
C ARG A 33 2.00 -15.60 12.77
N ARG A 34 1.07 -15.28 13.68
CA ARG A 34 0.36 -16.30 14.47
C ARG A 34 -0.51 -17.20 13.60
N MET A 35 -1.15 -16.64 12.59
CA MET A 35 -1.96 -17.39 11.64
C MET A 35 -1.07 -18.25 10.73
N ALA A 36 0.06 -17.74 10.23
CA ALA A 36 0.98 -18.48 9.39
C ALA A 36 1.47 -19.76 10.08
N LYS A 37 1.78 -19.72 11.38
CA LYS A 37 2.12 -20.91 12.17
C LYS A 37 1.05 -22.01 12.11
N ARG A 38 -0.23 -21.63 12.10
CA ARG A 38 -1.35 -22.59 11.99
C ARG A 38 -1.51 -23.13 10.56
N LEU A 39 -1.03 -22.39 9.57
CA LEU A 39 -1.12 -22.72 8.14
C LEU A 39 0.16 -23.35 7.58
N ALA A 40 1.20 -23.55 8.41
CA ALA A 40 2.48 -24.12 8.01
C ALA A 40 2.30 -25.40 7.16
N GLY A 41 2.90 -25.43 5.97
CA GLY A 41 2.80 -26.52 5.01
C GLY A 41 1.42 -26.67 4.34
N ARG A 42 0.50 -25.70 4.50
CA ARG A 42 -0.85 -25.74 3.93
C ARG A 42 -1.19 -24.43 3.21
N CYS A 43 -2.15 -24.48 2.30
CA CYS A 43 -2.66 -23.30 1.61
C CYS A 43 -1.56 -22.43 0.97
N GLY A 44 -0.47 -23.03 0.51
CA GLY A 44 0.66 -22.32 -0.10
C GLY A 44 1.63 -21.68 0.89
N TYR A 45 1.45 -21.87 2.22
CA TYR A 45 2.45 -21.44 3.20
C TYR A 45 3.60 -22.46 3.27
N PRO A 46 4.87 -21.99 3.38
CA PRO A 46 5.99 -22.88 3.62
C PRO A 46 5.81 -23.71 4.89
N ALA A 47 6.53 -24.84 4.97
CA ALA A 47 6.56 -25.63 6.19
C ALA A 47 7.32 -24.90 7.31
N ALA A 48 7.04 -25.26 8.57
CA ALA A 48 7.81 -24.75 9.70
C ALA A 48 9.29 -25.17 9.58
N PRO A 49 10.23 -24.32 9.96
CA PRO A 49 10.09 -23.01 10.63
C PRO A 49 9.97 -21.81 9.67
N HIS A 50 9.72 -22.04 8.37
CA HIS A 50 9.75 -21.04 7.30
C HIS A 50 8.36 -20.48 6.94
N GLU A 51 7.34 -20.80 7.72
CA GLU A 51 5.92 -20.51 7.41
C GLU A 51 5.59 -19.02 7.27
N PHE A 52 6.47 -18.13 7.70
CA PHE A 52 6.28 -16.68 7.59
C PHE A 52 7.34 -15.99 6.71
N GLU A 53 8.10 -16.76 5.93
CA GLU A 53 8.93 -16.21 4.86
C GLU A 53 8.08 -15.64 3.73
N VAL A 54 8.60 -14.60 3.09
CA VAL A 54 7.89 -13.95 1.97
C VAL A 54 7.67 -14.94 0.86
N THR A 55 6.41 -15.17 0.54
CA THR A 55 5.99 -16.13 -0.48
C THR A 55 5.04 -15.45 -1.46
N LEU A 56 5.36 -15.54 -2.76
CA LEU A 56 4.53 -15.04 -3.83
C LEU A 56 3.52 -16.13 -4.24
N HIS A 57 2.28 -15.72 -4.53
CA HIS A 57 1.18 -16.60 -4.92
C HIS A 57 0.59 -16.18 -6.28
N PRO A 58 1.26 -16.46 -7.41
CA PRO A 58 0.77 -16.05 -8.73
C PRO A 58 -0.63 -16.58 -9.05
N GLU A 59 -0.96 -17.76 -8.55
CA GLU A 59 -2.27 -18.39 -8.72
C GLU A 59 -3.44 -17.58 -8.10
N ARG A 60 -3.14 -16.68 -7.16
CA ARG A 60 -4.11 -15.82 -6.49
C ARG A 60 -4.29 -14.47 -7.17
N LEU A 61 -3.38 -14.07 -8.07
CA LEU A 61 -3.42 -12.75 -8.69
C LEU A 61 -4.77 -12.46 -9.36
N SER A 62 -5.34 -13.43 -10.07
CA SER A 62 -6.60 -13.24 -10.80
C SER A 62 -7.87 -13.31 -9.94
N GLU A 63 -7.79 -13.54 -8.63
CA GLU A 63 -8.97 -13.70 -7.76
C GLU A 63 -9.94 -12.50 -7.83
N PRO A 64 -9.49 -11.22 -7.72
CA PRO A 64 -10.41 -10.08 -7.74
C PRO A 64 -11.17 -9.93 -9.07
N LEU A 65 -10.59 -10.38 -10.17
CA LEU A 65 -11.22 -10.29 -11.49
C LEU A 65 -12.49 -11.15 -11.61
N ARG A 66 -12.58 -12.21 -10.79
CA ARG A 66 -13.69 -13.16 -10.77
C ARG A 66 -14.84 -12.74 -9.84
N TRP A 67 -14.63 -11.76 -8.95
CA TRP A 67 -15.66 -11.30 -8.03
C TRP A 67 -16.69 -10.43 -8.74
N LYS A 68 -17.95 -10.82 -8.66
CA LYS A 68 -19.04 -10.16 -9.41
C LYS A 68 -19.55 -8.87 -8.73
N ARG A 69 -19.57 -8.84 -7.40
CA ARG A 69 -20.07 -7.70 -6.62
C ARG A 69 -18.91 -6.78 -6.24
N PRO A 70 -19.09 -5.44 -6.24
CA PRO A 70 -18.13 -4.51 -5.65
C PRO A 70 -17.76 -4.92 -4.23
N ARG A 71 -16.51 -4.73 -3.84
CA ARG A 71 -16.00 -5.06 -2.50
C ARG A 71 -14.95 -4.06 -2.07
N LEU A 72 -14.88 -3.85 -0.76
CA LEU A 72 -13.75 -3.25 -0.09
C LEU A 72 -12.75 -4.37 0.25
N VAL A 73 -11.53 -4.29 -0.28
CA VAL A 73 -10.57 -5.39 -0.28
C VAL A 73 -9.27 -4.99 0.40
N PHE A 74 -8.94 -5.65 1.51
CA PHE A 74 -7.63 -5.48 2.12
C PHE A 74 -6.59 -6.34 1.38
N VAL A 75 -5.60 -5.67 0.80
CA VAL A 75 -4.55 -6.30 0.00
C VAL A 75 -3.38 -6.70 0.91
N VAL A 76 -2.97 -7.96 0.82
CA VAL A 76 -1.83 -8.52 1.56
C VAL A 76 -2.00 -8.39 3.09
N SER A 77 -3.17 -8.84 3.59
CA SER A 77 -3.42 -8.89 5.04
C SER A 77 -2.50 -9.88 5.80
N MET A 78 -1.89 -10.81 5.09
CA MET A 78 -1.01 -11.86 5.63
C MET A 78 0.49 -11.61 5.38
N GLY A 79 0.87 -10.37 5.05
CA GLY A 79 2.24 -9.98 4.74
C GLY A 79 2.39 -8.47 4.67
N ASP A 80 3.35 -8.01 3.88
CA ASP A 80 3.52 -6.60 3.49
C ASP A 80 3.86 -6.55 1.99
N LEU A 81 3.03 -5.87 1.20
CA LEU A 81 3.21 -5.76 -0.25
C LEU A 81 4.55 -5.11 -0.62
N PHE A 82 5.03 -4.20 0.21
CA PHE A 82 6.27 -3.47 -0.01
C PHE A 82 7.46 -4.05 0.78
N HIS A 83 7.41 -5.36 1.10
CA HIS A 83 8.58 -6.05 1.62
C HIS A 83 9.71 -6.04 0.59
N GLU A 84 10.98 -5.96 1.04
CA GLU A 84 12.13 -5.84 0.14
C GLU A 84 12.29 -7.08 -0.77
N ASP A 85 11.85 -8.25 -0.33
CA ASP A 85 11.89 -9.50 -1.10
C ASP A 85 10.72 -9.63 -2.11
N VAL A 86 9.80 -8.66 -2.18
CA VAL A 86 8.76 -8.63 -3.22
C VAL A 86 9.29 -7.87 -4.44
N PRO A 87 9.46 -8.53 -5.60
CA PRO A 87 9.95 -7.88 -6.80
C PRO A 87 9.04 -6.74 -7.27
N ASP A 88 9.61 -5.68 -7.84
CA ASP A 88 8.85 -4.56 -8.41
C ASP A 88 7.84 -5.04 -9.46
N GLU A 89 8.25 -5.99 -10.30
CA GLU A 89 7.41 -6.57 -11.36
C GLU A 89 6.21 -7.32 -10.78
N TYR A 90 6.35 -7.90 -9.60
CA TYR A 90 5.22 -8.56 -8.93
C TYR A 90 4.26 -7.55 -8.30
N ILE A 91 4.79 -6.46 -7.75
CA ILE A 91 3.96 -5.32 -7.30
C ILE A 91 3.20 -4.73 -8.49
N ASP A 92 3.88 -4.56 -9.63
CA ASP A 92 3.27 -4.10 -10.89
C ASP A 92 2.10 -5.01 -11.32
N ALA A 93 2.28 -6.33 -11.26
CA ALA A 93 1.23 -7.30 -11.58
C ALA A 93 0.01 -7.17 -10.64
N ILE A 94 0.23 -6.94 -9.35
CA ILE A 94 -0.83 -6.70 -8.38
C ILE A 94 -1.58 -5.41 -8.70
N PHE A 95 -0.87 -4.32 -9.02
CA PHE A 95 -1.47 -3.04 -9.41
C PHE A 95 -2.20 -3.13 -10.76
N ALA A 96 -1.72 -3.94 -11.69
CA ALA A 96 -2.42 -4.24 -12.94
C ALA A 96 -3.79 -4.87 -12.69
N VAL A 97 -3.85 -5.85 -11.78
CA VAL A 97 -5.12 -6.50 -11.40
C VAL A 97 -6.06 -5.50 -10.72
N MET A 98 -5.55 -4.66 -9.81
CA MET A 98 -6.35 -3.63 -9.16
C MET A 98 -6.90 -2.62 -10.18
N ALA A 99 -6.09 -2.23 -11.17
CA ALA A 99 -6.53 -1.33 -12.25
C ALA A 99 -7.61 -1.96 -13.14
N ALA A 100 -7.52 -3.25 -13.43
CA ALA A 100 -8.49 -3.97 -14.24
C ALA A 100 -9.79 -4.30 -13.48
N ALA A 101 -9.69 -4.50 -12.16
CA ALA A 101 -10.82 -4.80 -11.28
C ALA A 101 -11.43 -3.53 -10.65
N GLU A 102 -11.68 -2.50 -11.45
CA GLU A 102 -12.08 -1.14 -11.04
C GLU A 102 -13.35 -1.05 -10.17
N ARG A 103 -14.21 -2.09 -10.23
CA ARG A 103 -15.42 -2.16 -9.41
C ARG A 103 -15.14 -2.34 -7.91
N HIS A 104 -13.93 -2.76 -7.55
CA HIS A 104 -13.52 -2.96 -6.17
C HIS A 104 -12.69 -1.77 -5.69
N THR A 105 -12.75 -1.50 -4.39
CA THR A 105 -11.84 -0.59 -3.71
C THR A 105 -10.78 -1.41 -2.99
N PHE A 106 -9.52 -1.13 -3.25
CA PHE A 106 -8.39 -1.85 -2.69
C PHE A 106 -7.69 -1.01 -1.62
N GLN A 107 -7.54 -1.57 -0.44
CA GLN A 107 -6.84 -0.97 0.69
C GLN A 107 -5.47 -1.63 0.82
N VAL A 108 -4.41 -0.88 0.52
CA VAL A 108 -3.02 -1.32 0.64
C VAL A 108 -2.42 -0.68 1.87
N LEU A 109 -2.05 -1.50 2.85
CA LEU A 109 -1.48 -1.06 4.12
C LEU A 109 -0.05 -1.59 4.25
N THR A 110 0.88 -0.72 4.62
CA THR A 110 2.29 -1.09 4.76
C THR A 110 2.94 -0.45 6.00
N LYS A 111 3.98 -1.09 6.51
CA LYS A 111 4.93 -0.50 7.46
C LYS A 111 6.22 0.00 6.78
N ARG A 112 6.28 -0.09 5.44
CA ARG A 112 7.44 0.28 4.61
C ARG A 112 7.10 1.40 3.61
N PRO A 113 6.72 2.59 4.07
CA PRO A 113 6.26 3.66 3.19
C PRO A 113 7.37 4.16 2.25
N GLU A 114 8.64 4.11 2.66
CA GLU A 114 9.77 4.52 1.83
C GLU A 114 9.91 3.60 0.61
N ARG A 115 9.69 2.28 0.77
CA ARG A 115 9.69 1.30 -0.33
C ARG A 115 8.52 1.54 -1.26
N MET A 116 7.33 1.81 -0.72
CA MET A 116 6.15 2.21 -1.49
C MET A 116 6.40 3.48 -2.29
N TYR A 117 6.98 4.50 -1.67
CA TYR A 117 7.32 5.77 -2.32
C TYR A 117 8.32 5.56 -3.45
N ARG A 118 9.43 4.86 -3.22
CA ARG A 118 10.44 4.52 -4.23
C ARG A 118 9.85 3.78 -5.43
N TRP A 119 8.99 2.79 -5.17
CA TRP A 119 8.33 2.04 -6.22
C TRP A 119 7.43 2.96 -7.07
N LEU A 120 6.59 3.79 -6.46
CA LEU A 120 5.72 4.73 -7.17
C LEU A 120 6.51 5.76 -7.99
N GLN A 121 7.61 6.28 -7.44
CA GLN A 121 8.50 7.20 -8.17
C GLN A 121 9.14 6.52 -9.38
N SER A 122 9.45 5.24 -9.29
CA SER A 122 10.07 4.49 -10.38
C SER A 122 9.11 4.15 -11.53
N LEU A 123 7.78 4.18 -11.31
CA LEU A 123 6.78 3.78 -12.33
C LEU A 123 6.97 4.53 -13.64
N TYR A 124 7.17 5.85 -13.58
CA TYR A 124 7.36 6.66 -14.77
C TYR A 124 8.60 6.24 -15.55
N THR A 125 9.76 6.19 -14.90
CA THR A 125 11.04 5.86 -15.56
C THR A 125 11.07 4.44 -16.10
N ARG A 126 10.50 3.48 -15.38
CA ARG A 126 10.39 2.08 -15.84
C ARG A 126 9.45 1.94 -17.02
N SER A 127 8.34 2.70 -17.03
CA SER A 127 7.33 2.64 -18.10
C SER A 127 7.83 3.20 -19.45
N LEU A 128 8.87 4.03 -19.48
CA LEU A 128 9.43 4.58 -20.72
C LEU A 128 9.91 3.51 -21.72
N ARG A 129 10.15 2.29 -21.24
CA ARG A 129 10.54 1.14 -22.08
C ARG A 129 9.35 0.49 -22.82
N TYR A 130 8.13 0.86 -22.47
CA TYR A 130 6.91 0.25 -23.01
C TYR A 130 6.24 1.18 -24.02
N PRO A 131 5.81 0.66 -25.19
CA PRO A 131 5.09 1.44 -26.16
C PRO A 131 3.71 1.81 -25.62
N ALA A 132 3.30 3.05 -25.83
CA ALA A 132 1.93 3.46 -25.57
C ALA A 132 1.23 3.82 -26.88
N PRO A 133 -0.05 3.50 -27.03
CA PRO A 133 -0.82 3.95 -28.17
C PRO A 133 -1.06 5.47 -28.11
N GLY A 134 -0.73 6.19 -29.18
CA GLY A 134 -1.09 7.60 -29.32
C GLY A 134 0.06 8.60 -29.33
N LYS A 135 -0.29 9.90 -29.37
CA LYS A 135 0.68 11.02 -29.38
C LYS A 135 1.16 11.32 -27.95
N ARG A 136 2.39 11.83 -27.81
CA ARG A 136 2.98 12.22 -26.53
C ARG A 136 2.11 13.27 -25.79
N SER A 137 1.52 12.83 -24.69
CA SER A 137 0.69 13.65 -23.80
C SER A 137 0.70 13.00 -22.40
N VAL A 138 0.07 13.61 -21.41
CA VAL A 138 -0.14 12.98 -20.09
C VAL A 138 -0.88 11.64 -20.23
N SER A 139 -1.82 11.54 -21.16
CA SER A 139 -2.51 10.30 -21.51
C SER A 139 -1.55 9.23 -22.08
N TYR A 140 -0.52 9.67 -22.81
CA TYR A 140 0.53 8.78 -23.33
C TYR A 140 1.32 8.12 -22.21
N THR A 141 1.72 8.90 -21.20
CA THR A 141 2.45 8.39 -20.02
C THR A 141 1.63 7.35 -19.25
N TYR A 142 0.33 7.62 -19.04
CA TYR A 142 -0.54 6.64 -18.37
C TYR A 142 -0.72 5.37 -19.20
N GLY A 143 -0.75 5.48 -20.52
CA GLY A 143 -0.75 4.36 -21.42
C GLY A 143 0.51 3.49 -21.29
N GLN A 144 1.70 4.12 -21.18
CA GLN A 144 2.96 3.40 -20.97
C GLN A 144 2.98 2.65 -19.63
N ILE A 145 2.55 3.32 -18.55
CA ILE A 145 2.42 2.67 -17.24
C ILE A 145 1.45 1.49 -17.35
N GLY A 146 0.30 1.68 -17.97
CA GLY A 146 -0.70 0.62 -18.15
C GLY A 146 -0.16 -0.59 -18.92
N GLU A 147 0.61 -0.36 -20.01
CA GLU A 147 1.23 -1.44 -20.78
C GLU A 147 2.33 -2.17 -19.99
N MET A 148 3.14 -1.44 -19.23
CA MET A 148 4.13 -2.04 -18.32
C MET A 148 3.46 -2.96 -17.30
N LEU A 149 2.46 -2.46 -16.60
CA LEU A 149 1.74 -3.23 -15.59
C LEU A 149 1.09 -4.48 -16.20
N ARG A 150 0.49 -4.33 -17.39
CA ARG A 150 -0.12 -5.45 -18.13
C ARG A 150 0.90 -6.50 -18.55
N ALA A 151 2.06 -6.08 -19.04
CA ALA A 151 3.15 -6.98 -19.42
C ALA A 151 3.65 -7.76 -18.20
N ASN A 152 3.91 -7.09 -17.09
CA ASN A 152 4.32 -7.73 -15.84
C ASN A 152 3.25 -8.69 -15.29
N ALA A 153 1.96 -8.35 -15.39
CA ALA A 153 0.89 -9.28 -15.02
C ALA A 153 0.90 -10.56 -15.88
N LEU A 154 1.21 -10.43 -17.18
CA LEU A 154 1.30 -11.56 -18.10
C LEU A 154 2.45 -12.52 -17.73
N GLU A 155 3.60 -12.00 -17.29
CA GLU A 155 4.74 -12.80 -16.80
C GLU A 155 4.33 -13.73 -15.65
N TYR A 156 3.39 -13.29 -14.83
CA TYR A 156 2.83 -14.08 -13.74
C TYR A 156 1.51 -14.80 -14.10
N GLY A 157 1.25 -14.97 -15.40
CA GLY A 157 0.13 -15.77 -15.91
C GLY A 157 -1.23 -15.07 -15.93
N VAL A 158 -1.29 -13.74 -15.68
CA VAL A 158 -2.55 -12.98 -15.72
C VAL A 158 -2.68 -12.21 -17.02
N ARG A 159 -3.64 -12.61 -17.87
CA ARG A 159 -3.96 -11.91 -19.11
C ARG A 159 -5.00 -10.83 -18.86
N LEU A 160 -4.64 -9.59 -19.15
CA LEU A 160 -5.50 -8.41 -18.99
C LEU A 160 -5.69 -7.70 -20.34
N GLY A 161 -6.83 -7.04 -20.50
CA GLY A 161 -7.05 -6.07 -21.56
C GLY A 161 -6.20 -4.81 -21.35
N PRO A 162 -6.27 -3.85 -22.30
CA PRO A 162 -5.56 -2.57 -22.17
C PRO A 162 -5.93 -1.84 -20.88
N ILE A 163 -4.93 -1.34 -20.17
CA ILE A 163 -5.10 -0.54 -18.94
C ILE A 163 -4.97 0.94 -19.29
N ASN A 164 -6.10 1.59 -19.55
CA ASN A 164 -6.17 3.02 -19.86
C ASN A 164 -6.66 3.80 -18.63
N ARG A 165 -5.85 3.87 -17.59
CA ARG A 165 -6.19 4.50 -16.32
C ARG A 165 -5.20 5.59 -15.95
N SER A 166 -5.74 6.67 -15.36
CA SER A 166 -4.89 7.68 -14.73
C SER A 166 -4.25 7.14 -13.46
N PHE A 167 -3.02 7.55 -13.23
CA PHE A 167 -2.31 7.31 -11.98
C PHE A 167 -2.24 8.60 -11.16
N PRO A 168 -2.41 8.51 -9.84
CA PRO A 168 -2.71 7.32 -9.04
C PRO A 168 -4.11 6.76 -9.28
N LEU A 169 -4.26 5.43 -9.14
CA LEU A 169 -5.53 4.73 -9.34
C LEU A 169 -6.58 5.19 -8.32
N ALA A 170 -7.77 5.55 -8.81
CA ALA A 170 -8.83 6.10 -7.95
C ALA A 170 -9.42 5.06 -6.97
N ASN A 171 -9.37 3.78 -7.36
CA ASN A 171 -9.88 2.66 -6.56
C ASN A 171 -8.83 2.01 -5.65
N VAL A 172 -7.62 2.60 -5.54
CA VAL A 172 -6.56 2.11 -4.66
C VAL A 172 -6.30 3.14 -3.56
N TRP A 173 -6.52 2.74 -2.33
CA TRP A 173 -6.25 3.51 -1.13
C TRP A 173 -4.91 3.06 -0.55
N LEU A 174 -4.04 4.01 -0.24
CA LEU A 174 -2.71 3.75 0.30
C LEU A 174 -2.65 4.14 1.77
N GLY A 175 -2.13 3.26 2.59
CA GLY A 175 -2.07 3.50 4.03
C GLY A 175 -0.80 2.99 4.67
N VAL A 176 -0.55 3.52 5.87
CA VAL A 176 0.53 3.07 6.75
C VAL A 176 0.00 2.70 8.13
N THR A 177 0.67 1.77 8.79
CA THR A 177 0.43 1.50 10.21
C THR A 177 1.29 2.42 11.06
N ALA A 178 0.71 3.00 12.12
CA ALA A 178 1.41 3.84 13.10
C ALA A 178 0.99 3.41 14.51
N GLU A 179 1.70 2.47 15.09
CA GLU A 179 1.36 1.87 16.38
C GLU A 179 1.67 2.75 17.60
N ASN A 180 2.44 3.82 17.44
CA ASN A 180 2.78 4.84 18.43
C ASN A 180 3.22 6.14 17.74
N GLN A 181 3.52 7.19 18.51
CA GLN A 181 3.90 8.50 17.96
C GLN A 181 5.19 8.47 17.15
N GLU A 182 6.18 7.67 17.56
CA GLU A 182 7.44 7.54 16.82
C GLU A 182 7.19 7.00 15.41
N GLN A 183 6.41 5.93 15.28
CA GLN A 183 6.07 5.35 13.99
C GLN A 183 5.16 6.27 13.16
N ALA A 184 4.29 7.04 13.81
CA ALA A 184 3.50 8.06 13.12
C ALA A 184 4.40 9.16 12.52
N ASN A 185 5.35 9.67 13.31
CA ASN A 185 6.30 10.71 12.87
C ASN A 185 7.18 10.24 11.70
N GLN A 186 7.57 8.97 11.69
CA GLN A 186 8.38 8.39 10.63
C GLN A 186 7.58 8.13 9.35
N ARG A 187 6.39 7.52 9.47
CA ARG A 187 5.69 6.93 8.31
C ARG A 187 4.65 7.83 7.67
N VAL A 188 3.95 8.64 8.47
CA VAL A 188 2.86 9.46 7.93
C VAL A 188 3.35 10.56 7.01
N PRO A 189 4.44 11.31 7.30
CA PRO A 189 4.98 12.28 6.35
C PRO A 189 5.34 11.67 4.99
N VAL A 190 5.95 10.48 4.99
CA VAL A 190 6.27 9.75 3.74
C VAL A 190 5.00 9.36 3.00
N LEU A 191 3.97 8.85 3.69
CA LEU A 191 2.67 8.55 3.08
C LEU A 191 2.04 9.80 2.44
N LEU A 192 2.14 10.96 3.10
CA LEU A 192 1.58 12.20 2.57
C LEU A 192 2.31 12.69 1.32
N ALA A 193 3.59 12.35 1.16
CA ALA A 193 4.36 12.60 -0.05
C ALA A 193 4.04 11.62 -1.21
N VAL A 194 3.41 10.48 -0.90
CA VAL A 194 3.02 9.49 -1.91
C VAL A 194 1.86 10.01 -2.77
N PRO A 195 1.94 9.95 -4.11
CA PRO A 195 0.80 10.24 -4.97
C PRO A 195 -0.31 9.19 -4.79
N GLY A 196 -1.40 9.57 -4.15
CA GLY A 196 -2.55 8.71 -3.88
C GLY A 196 -3.85 9.49 -3.88
N LYS A 197 -4.97 8.86 -4.26
CA LYS A 197 -6.30 9.48 -4.21
C LYS A 197 -6.87 9.47 -2.80
N VAL A 198 -6.64 8.39 -2.07
CA VAL A 198 -7.03 8.25 -0.66
C VAL A 198 -5.81 7.78 0.11
N ARG A 199 -5.53 8.45 1.22
CA ARG A 199 -4.47 8.09 2.16
C ARG A 199 -5.08 7.82 3.52
N PHE A 200 -4.66 6.72 4.17
CA PHE A 200 -5.18 6.36 5.47
C PHE A 200 -4.09 5.90 6.44
N VAL A 201 -4.38 5.99 7.71
CA VAL A 201 -3.51 5.48 8.78
C VAL A 201 -4.29 4.45 9.58
N SER A 202 -3.65 3.33 9.88
CA SER A 202 -4.14 2.35 10.86
C SER A 202 -3.27 2.44 12.11
N VAL A 203 -3.89 2.76 13.24
CA VAL A 203 -3.25 2.82 14.56
C VAL A 203 -3.47 1.48 15.25
N GLU A 204 -2.99 0.39 14.59
CA GLU A 204 -3.18 -1.00 15.03
C GLU A 204 -1.88 -1.82 14.92
N PRO A 205 -1.45 -2.51 16.02
CA PRO A 205 -1.97 -2.37 17.38
C PRO A 205 -1.62 -1.01 17.99
N MET A 206 -2.51 -0.41 18.78
CA MET A 206 -2.19 0.82 19.47
C MET A 206 -1.28 0.50 20.68
N LEU A 207 0.00 0.89 20.58
CA LEU A 207 1.00 0.69 21.65
C LEU A 207 1.26 1.94 22.48
N GLY A 208 0.64 3.05 22.12
CA GLY A 208 0.74 4.32 22.82
C GLY A 208 -0.09 5.39 22.14
N PRO A 209 -0.19 6.59 22.71
CA PRO A 209 -0.91 7.70 22.10
C PRO A 209 -0.30 8.11 20.77
N VAL A 210 -1.16 8.52 19.83
CA VAL A 210 -0.76 9.04 18.52
C VAL A 210 -1.49 10.36 18.28
N ASP A 211 -0.72 11.44 18.17
CA ASP A 211 -1.21 12.76 17.77
C ASP A 211 -0.88 13.00 16.29
N LEU A 212 -1.90 12.93 15.46
CA LEU A 212 -1.79 13.16 14.00
C LEU A 212 -1.83 14.65 13.63
N THR A 213 -2.13 15.54 14.59
CA THR A 213 -2.16 16.99 14.37
C THR A 213 -0.81 17.65 14.60
N SER A 214 0.16 16.92 15.16
CA SER A 214 1.48 17.45 15.51
C SER A 214 2.60 16.43 15.21
N LEU A 215 2.60 15.90 13.99
CA LEU A 215 3.68 15.00 13.53
C LEU A 215 4.99 15.77 13.43
N GLN A 216 6.06 15.20 13.95
CA GLN A 216 7.39 15.80 13.90
C GLN A 216 8.25 15.11 12.85
N CYS A 217 8.75 15.87 11.88
CA CYS A 217 9.65 15.40 10.85
C CYS A 217 10.79 16.43 10.70
N GLU A 218 11.98 16.11 11.21
CA GLU A 218 13.14 17.00 11.28
C GLU A 218 12.81 18.36 11.91
N ARG A 219 12.80 19.44 11.12
CA ARG A 219 12.48 20.81 11.55
C ARG A 219 11.03 21.21 11.27
N LEU A 220 10.23 20.28 10.75
CA LEU A 220 8.83 20.52 10.40
C LEU A 220 7.92 19.85 11.40
N LYS A 221 6.87 20.54 11.75
CA LYS A 221 5.67 19.92 12.30
C LYS A 221 4.59 19.86 11.24
N TRP A 222 3.82 18.80 11.26
CA TRP A 222 2.81 18.53 10.24
C TRP A 222 1.50 18.12 10.91
N ASP A 223 0.43 18.86 10.60
CA ASP A 223 -0.92 18.43 10.90
C ASP A 223 -1.42 17.59 9.71
N ALA A 224 -1.42 16.27 9.91
CA ALA A 224 -1.78 15.32 8.87
C ALA A 224 -3.28 15.31 8.55
N LEU A 225 -4.13 15.85 9.42
CA LEU A 225 -5.58 15.89 9.24
C LEU A 225 -6.01 17.07 8.37
N THR A 226 -5.34 18.20 8.53
CA THR A 226 -5.60 19.42 7.77
C THR A 226 -4.67 19.61 6.58
N GLY A 227 -3.47 19.00 6.63
CA GLY A 227 -2.41 19.15 5.63
C GLY A 227 -1.53 20.37 5.86
N TYR A 228 -1.65 21.09 6.97
CA TYR A 228 -0.79 22.22 7.28
C TYR A 228 0.59 21.79 7.77
N GLN A 229 1.61 22.52 7.33
CA GLN A 229 3.00 22.37 7.75
C GLN A 229 3.51 23.67 8.34
N TYR A 230 4.35 23.57 9.37
CA TYR A 230 5.04 24.72 9.95
C TYR A 230 6.47 24.36 10.40
N GLU A 231 7.39 25.31 10.23
CA GLU A 231 8.75 25.15 10.68
C GLU A 231 8.87 25.41 12.18
N ILE A 232 9.69 24.60 12.86
CA ILE A 232 10.07 24.82 14.26
C ILE A 232 11.30 25.71 14.25
N GLU A 233 11.12 27.01 14.52
CA GLU A 233 12.27 27.89 14.78
C GLU A 233 12.84 27.66 16.20
N ASN A 234 14.17 27.83 16.34
CA ASN A 234 14.82 27.86 17.65
C ASN A 234 14.21 28.98 18.48
N ALA A 235 13.60 28.63 19.65
CA ALA A 235 12.98 29.52 20.61
C ALA A 235 11.44 29.69 20.56
N GLY A 236 10.71 28.75 19.99
CA GLY A 236 9.25 28.69 20.22
C GLY A 236 8.39 29.65 19.41
N SER A 237 8.94 30.35 18.42
CA SER A 237 8.16 31.14 17.49
C SER A 237 7.73 30.29 16.29
N GLN A 238 6.42 30.18 16.10
CA GLN A 238 5.82 29.55 14.92
C GLN A 238 5.84 30.56 13.77
N ARG A 239 6.57 30.29 12.68
CA ARG A 239 6.45 31.08 11.45
C ARG A 239 6.21 30.18 10.24
N ASN A 240 5.32 30.68 9.39
CA ASN A 240 4.94 30.18 8.07
C ASN A 240 4.11 28.89 8.05
N TRP A 241 2.79 29.08 8.20
CA TRP A 241 1.80 28.12 7.77
C TRP A 241 1.81 28.03 6.24
N GLN A 242 2.30 26.92 5.69
CA GLN A 242 2.06 26.60 4.29
C GLN A 242 0.90 25.61 4.23
N ALA A 243 -0.12 25.93 3.44
CA ALA A 243 -1.19 24.99 3.13
C ALA A 243 -0.58 23.83 2.33
N GLY A 244 -0.32 22.72 2.99
CA GLY A 244 0.01 21.46 2.32
C GLY A 244 -1.22 20.95 1.58
N THR A 245 -1.03 20.42 0.39
CA THR A 245 -2.15 19.85 -0.41
C THR A 245 -2.50 18.43 -0.01
N ALA A 246 -1.62 17.75 0.74
CA ALA A 246 -1.77 16.36 1.11
C ALA A 246 -2.20 16.21 2.57
N ARG A 247 -3.31 15.48 2.77
CA ARG A 247 -3.86 15.16 4.09
C ARG A 247 -4.30 13.70 4.15
N LEU A 248 -4.52 13.20 5.37
CA LEU A 248 -5.19 11.93 5.58
C LEU A 248 -6.67 12.04 5.26
N ASN A 249 -7.20 10.99 4.65
CA ASN A 249 -8.61 10.88 4.31
C ASN A 249 -9.36 10.00 5.31
N TRP A 250 -8.64 9.09 5.99
CA TRP A 250 -9.22 8.13 6.90
C TRP A 250 -8.22 7.70 7.97
N VAL A 251 -8.71 7.46 9.19
CA VAL A 251 -7.95 6.94 10.33
C VAL A 251 -8.70 5.74 10.90
N ILE A 252 -8.00 4.63 11.08
CA ILE A 252 -8.49 3.42 11.73
C ILE A 252 -7.84 3.35 13.10
N CYS A 253 -8.64 3.22 14.14
CA CYS A 253 -8.20 3.02 15.52
C CYS A 253 -8.86 1.76 16.06
N GLY A 254 -8.04 0.82 16.58
CA GLY A 254 -8.49 -0.44 17.17
C GLY A 254 -7.90 -0.65 18.57
#